data_fa7c52cb823816eda3239be3eedec82f
#
_entry.id   fa7c52cb823816eda3239be3eedec82f
#
_cell.length_a   1.000
_cell.length_b   1.000
_cell.length_c   1.000
_cell.angle_alpha   90.00
_cell.angle_beta   90.00
_cell.angle_gamma   90.00
#
_symmetry.space_group_name_H-M   'P 1'
#
loop_
_entity.id
_entity.type
_entity.pdbx_description
1 polymer ?
#
loop_
_entity_poly.entity_id
_entity_poly.type
_entity_poly.pdbx_seq_one_letter_code
_entity_poly.pdbx_strand_id
1 'polypeptide(L)'
;MADRRDLVRPERLTVLHVYLLLVLPPTAYLHTEACAAEGGTSAAALILCRSCGHELAYGTDVDFVPSRLALSSRNDTLIGGRRVDVQLLENPHGKKFEVITFRKADVHQHWPADKHFTWFPGFSWTVATCPRCGTHLGWAFQPSVWPDVVTKTKFDESKHTFLALITHRLLTEDFASRLLMTPKSFVN
;
A
#
# COMPACT_ATOMS: atom_id res chain seq x y z
N MET A 1 18.48 44.77 60.39
CA MET A 1 18.85 43.90 61.49
C MET A 1 19.42 42.66 60.85
N ALA A 2 20.73 42.62 60.66
CA ALA A 2 21.75 42.04 61.50
C ALA A 2 21.48 40.55 61.71
N ASP A 3 22.37 39.58 61.51
CA ASP A 3 23.81 39.61 61.54
C ASP A 3 24.37 38.23 61.15
N ARG A 4 25.49 38.23 60.49
CA ARG A 4 26.73 37.47 60.70
C ARG A 4 26.72 35.92 60.65
N ARG A 5 27.48 35.42 59.69
CA ARG A 5 28.89 34.86 59.83
C ARG A 5 28.92 33.52 60.58
N ASP A 6 29.54 32.50 60.00
CA ASP A 6 30.98 32.32 60.04
C ASP A 6 31.47 31.27 59.03
N LEU A 7 32.65 31.55 58.56
CA LEU A 7 33.55 30.74 57.76
C LEU A 7 34.17 29.61 58.62
N VAL A 8 34.34 28.43 58.06
CA VAL A 8 35.52 27.62 58.29
C VAL A 8 35.91 26.84 57.05
N ARG A 9 37.09 27.10 56.54
CA ARG A 9 37.97 26.24 55.70
C ARG A 9 39.08 25.74 56.64
N PRO A 10 40.00 24.88 56.18
CA PRO A 10 40.04 23.75 55.23
C PRO A 10 40.62 22.50 55.86
N GLU A 11 40.63 21.37 55.19
CA GLU A 11 41.75 20.40 55.37
C GLU A 11 42.01 19.67 54.07
N ARG A 12 43.24 19.72 53.64
CA ARG A 12 43.84 18.96 52.56
C ARG A 12 44.21 17.58 53.08
N LEU A 13 43.90 16.53 52.37
CA LEU A 13 44.69 15.30 52.43
C LEU A 13 44.95 14.79 51.03
N THR A 14 46.21 14.85 50.73
CA THR A 14 46.89 14.28 49.54
C THR A 14 47.00 12.78 49.68
N VAL A 15 47.19 12.13 48.47
CA VAL A 15 47.97 10.93 48.21
C VAL A 15 47.23 9.59 48.28
N LEU A 16 47.06 8.89 47.19
CA LEU A 16 48.02 7.96 46.60
C LEU A 16 47.52 7.45 45.25
N HIS A 17 48.32 7.69 44.22
CA HIS A 17 48.20 7.01 42.93
C HIS A 17 48.59 5.55 43.10
N VAL A 18 47.67 4.63 42.84
CA VAL A 18 48.02 3.24 42.53
C VAL A 18 47.51 2.98 41.11
N TYR A 19 48.45 3.01 40.18
CA TYR A 19 48.24 2.51 38.82
C TYR A 19 48.15 0.99 38.90
N LEU A 20 46.94 0.44 38.78
CA LEU A 20 46.75 -0.97 38.50
C LEU A 20 46.47 -1.11 37.02
N LEU A 21 47.50 -1.35 36.22
CA LEU A 21 47.38 -1.75 34.83
C LEU A 21 46.80 -3.17 34.78
N LEU A 22 45.50 -3.25 34.62
CA LEU A 22 44.83 -4.49 34.20
C LEU A 22 44.94 -4.58 32.68
N VAL A 23 45.87 -5.43 32.21
CA VAL A 23 45.96 -5.88 30.83
C VAL A 23 44.74 -6.77 30.57
N LEU A 24 43.75 -6.22 29.91
CA LEU A 24 42.63 -7.00 29.35
C LEU A 24 43.06 -7.59 28.00
N PRO A 25 42.80 -8.88 27.75
CA PRO A 25 43.05 -9.47 26.43
C PRO A 25 42.10 -8.87 25.37
N PRO A 26 42.51 -8.85 24.12
CA PRO A 26 41.65 -8.35 23.06
C PRO A 26 40.47 -9.30 22.88
N THR A 27 39.30 -8.91 23.40
CA THR A 27 38.06 -9.57 23.09
C THR A 27 37.77 -9.34 21.61
N ALA A 28 37.75 -10.43 20.84
CA ALA A 28 37.34 -10.46 19.48
C ALA A 28 35.95 -9.83 19.38
N TYR A 29 35.87 -8.70 18.71
CA TYR A 29 34.62 -8.10 18.28
C TYR A 29 34.02 -9.03 17.20
N LEU A 30 33.16 -9.92 17.64
CA LEU A 30 32.23 -10.58 16.74
C LEU A 30 31.26 -9.50 16.27
N HIS A 31 31.52 -8.91 15.10
CA HIS A 31 30.53 -8.22 14.35
C HIS A 31 29.45 -9.24 13.96
N THR A 32 28.46 -9.42 14.82
CA THR A 32 27.16 -9.89 14.36
C THR A 32 26.58 -8.75 13.54
N GLU A 33 26.83 -8.78 12.24
CA GLU A 33 25.97 -8.08 11.32
C GLU A 33 24.58 -8.70 11.50
N ALA A 34 23.78 -8.05 12.34
CA ALA A 34 22.35 -8.23 12.29
C ALA A 34 21.96 -7.81 10.88
N CYS A 35 21.69 -8.79 10.01
CA CYS A 35 20.88 -8.56 8.82
C CYS A 35 19.57 -7.93 9.32
N ALA A 36 19.55 -6.61 9.37
CA ALA A 36 18.29 -5.90 9.40
C ALA A 36 17.57 -6.37 8.14
N ALA A 37 16.60 -7.26 8.31
CA ALA A 37 15.57 -7.47 7.32
C ALA A 37 14.97 -6.10 7.10
N GLU A 38 15.37 -5.46 6.02
CA GLU A 38 14.71 -4.26 5.52
C GLU A 38 13.27 -4.67 5.30
N GLY A 39 12.42 -4.36 6.27
CA GLY A 39 10.99 -4.41 6.13
C GLY A 39 10.66 -3.44 5.00
N GLY A 40 10.57 -3.98 3.78
CA GLY A 40 10.17 -3.22 2.61
C GLY A 40 8.89 -2.49 2.99
N THR A 41 8.95 -1.17 2.99
CA THR A 41 7.83 -0.31 3.31
C THR A 41 6.66 -0.68 2.40
N SER A 42 5.62 -1.26 2.97
CA SER A 42 4.33 -1.64 2.36
C SER A 42 3.71 -0.55 1.45
N ALA A 43 4.25 0.65 1.52
CA ALA A 43 3.74 1.84 0.86
C ALA A 43 4.03 1.92 -0.66
N ALA A 44 5.03 1.23 -1.16
CA ALA A 44 5.56 1.44 -2.51
C ALA A 44 5.25 0.31 -3.51
N ALA A 45 4.44 -0.70 -3.13
CA ALA A 45 4.10 -1.76 -4.07
C ALA A 45 3.31 -1.23 -5.26
N LEU A 46 3.90 -1.29 -6.44
CA LEU A 46 3.29 -0.85 -7.68
C LEU A 46 2.31 -1.91 -8.19
N ILE A 47 1.14 -1.46 -8.62
CA ILE A 47 0.10 -2.26 -9.23
C ILE A 47 0.10 -2.02 -10.74
N LEU A 48 0.26 -3.09 -11.49
CA LEU A 48 0.39 -3.06 -12.95
C LEU A 48 -0.82 -3.68 -13.64
N CYS A 49 -1.09 -3.24 -14.85
CA CYS A 49 -1.99 -3.95 -15.76
C CYS A 49 -1.36 -5.28 -16.17
N ARG A 50 -2.04 -6.39 -15.86
CA ARG A 50 -1.53 -7.73 -16.16
C ARG A 50 -1.31 -7.97 -17.67
N SER A 51 -2.04 -7.28 -18.53
CA SER A 51 -1.97 -7.48 -19.98
C SER A 51 -0.78 -6.77 -20.63
N CYS A 52 -0.36 -5.60 -20.11
CA CYS A 52 0.67 -4.79 -20.78
C CYS A 52 1.73 -4.17 -19.88
N GLY A 53 1.67 -4.41 -18.56
CA GLY A 53 2.63 -3.87 -17.60
C GLY A 53 2.50 -2.37 -17.34
N HIS A 54 1.41 -1.72 -17.79
CA HIS A 54 1.17 -0.29 -17.50
C HIS A 54 0.95 -0.09 -15.99
N GLU A 55 1.56 0.92 -15.42
CA GLU A 55 1.43 1.31 -14.02
C GLU A 55 0.03 1.87 -13.76
N LEU A 56 -0.70 1.28 -12.85
CA LEU A 56 -2.09 1.64 -12.57
C LEU A 56 -2.25 2.38 -11.25
N ALA A 57 -1.62 1.90 -10.18
CA ALA A 57 -1.81 2.42 -8.83
C ALA A 57 -0.66 1.97 -7.92
N TYR A 58 -0.62 2.54 -6.74
CA TYR A 58 0.25 2.07 -5.65
C TYR A 58 -0.55 1.30 -4.60
N GLY A 59 0.11 0.44 -3.85
CA GLY A 59 -0.52 -0.27 -2.72
C GLY A 59 -1.13 0.66 -1.68
N THR A 60 -0.62 1.90 -1.58
CA THR A 60 -1.19 2.97 -0.73
C THR A 60 -2.52 3.52 -1.22
N ASP A 61 -2.83 3.33 -2.51
CA ASP A 61 -4.09 3.78 -3.09
C ASP A 61 -5.23 2.79 -2.85
N VAL A 62 -4.93 1.59 -2.33
CA VAL A 62 -5.95 0.62 -1.92
C VAL A 62 -6.72 1.21 -0.74
N ASP A 63 -8.04 1.30 -0.92
CA ASP A 63 -8.98 1.80 0.08
C ASP A 63 -10.22 0.91 0.10
N PHE A 64 -10.53 0.32 1.26
CA PHE A 64 -11.63 -0.63 1.36
C PHE A 64 -12.97 0.09 1.44
N VAL A 65 -13.74 0.01 0.36
CA VAL A 65 -15.13 0.46 0.30
C VAL A 65 -16.02 -0.79 0.30
N PRO A 66 -16.72 -1.10 1.42
CA PRO A 66 -17.54 -2.30 1.50
C PRO A 66 -18.81 -2.17 0.66
N SER A 67 -19.14 -3.21 -0.11
CA SER A 67 -20.42 -3.36 -0.76
C SER A 67 -21.36 -4.23 0.08
N ARG A 68 -22.59 -3.75 0.31
CA ARG A 68 -23.64 -4.56 0.94
C ARG A 68 -24.17 -5.67 0.01
N LEU A 69 -23.85 -5.60 -1.26
CA LEU A 69 -24.25 -6.57 -2.29
C LEU A 69 -23.14 -7.58 -2.60
N ALA A 70 -22.02 -7.54 -1.86
CA ALA A 70 -20.98 -8.52 -2.01
C ALA A 70 -21.46 -9.90 -1.56
N LEU A 71 -21.23 -10.93 -2.38
CA LEU A 71 -21.54 -12.32 -2.05
C LEU A 71 -20.63 -12.85 -0.95
N SER A 72 -19.39 -12.38 -0.94
CA SER A 72 -18.40 -12.67 0.11
C SER A 72 -17.29 -11.61 0.10
N SER A 73 -16.54 -11.54 1.20
CA SER A 73 -15.32 -10.76 1.32
C SER A 73 -14.26 -11.62 1.99
N ARG A 74 -13.00 -11.49 1.55
CA ARG A 74 -11.83 -12.16 2.14
C ARG A 74 -10.67 -11.19 2.27
N ASN A 75 -9.81 -11.44 3.26
CA ASN A 75 -8.64 -10.59 3.57
C ASN A 75 -7.38 -11.45 3.63
N ASP A 76 -7.10 -12.19 2.56
CA ASP A 76 -5.96 -13.09 2.44
C ASP A 76 -4.97 -12.66 1.34
N THR A 77 -5.32 -11.66 0.55
CA THR A 77 -4.50 -11.13 -0.53
C THR A 77 -3.48 -10.13 0.02
N LEU A 78 -2.24 -10.24 -0.41
CA LEU A 78 -1.15 -9.35 -0.02
C LEU A 78 -0.79 -8.39 -1.17
N ILE A 79 -0.69 -7.11 -0.85
CA ILE A 79 -0.14 -6.08 -1.73
C ILE A 79 0.89 -5.30 -0.91
N GLY A 80 2.16 -5.34 -1.32
CA GLY A 80 3.26 -4.72 -0.59
C GLY A 80 3.36 -5.20 0.86
N GLY A 81 3.12 -6.48 1.12
CA GLY A 81 3.14 -7.06 2.45
C GLY A 81 1.92 -6.74 3.33
N ARG A 82 0.98 -5.91 2.87
CA ARG A 82 -0.26 -5.57 3.58
C ARG A 82 -1.42 -6.42 3.08
N ARG A 83 -2.22 -6.95 4.02
CA ARG A 83 -3.48 -7.63 3.67
C ARG A 83 -4.49 -6.63 3.14
N VAL A 84 -5.16 -6.99 2.05
CA VAL A 84 -6.20 -6.19 1.42
C VAL A 84 -7.47 -7.00 1.28
N ASP A 85 -8.60 -6.31 1.35
CA ASP A 85 -9.91 -6.91 1.23
C ASP A 85 -10.28 -7.09 -0.24
N VAL A 86 -10.70 -8.32 -0.57
CA VAL A 86 -11.22 -8.70 -1.89
C VAL A 86 -12.69 -9.02 -1.74
N GLN A 87 -13.54 -8.38 -2.51
CA GLN A 87 -14.97 -8.61 -2.54
C GLN A 87 -15.38 -9.40 -3.78
N LEU A 88 -16.25 -10.39 -3.61
CA LEU A 88 -16.87 -11.13 -4.71
C LEU A 88 -18.23 -10.49 -5.03
N LEU A 89 -18.35 -9.94 -6.22
CA LEU A 89 -19.54 -9.26 -6.72
C LEU A 89 -20.11 -10.00 -7.93
N GLU A 90 -21.43 -9.99 -8.10
CA GLU A 90 -22.12 -10.63 -9.23
C GLU A 90 -22.91 -9.59 -10.02
N ASN A 91 -22.82 -9.65 -11.34
CA ASN A 91 -23.61 -8.80 -12.20
C ASN A 91 -25.00 -9.44 -12.52
N PRO A 92 -25.96 -8.70 -13.12
CA PRO A 92 -27.29 -9.23 -13.45
C PRO A 92 -27.30 -10.45 -14.38
N HIS A 93 -26.18 -10.72 -15.06
CA HIS A 93 -26.01 -11.89 -15.92
C HIS A 93 -25.40 -13.09 -15.19
N GLY A 94 -25.27 -13.03 -13.86
CA GLY A 94 -24.68 -14.10 -13.06
C GLY A 94 -23.16 -14.21 -13.17
N LYS A 95 -22.48 -13.24 -13.80
CA LYS A 95 -21.02 -13.24 -13.88
C LYS A 95 -20.42 -12.66 -12.61
N LYS A 96 -19.49 -13.40 -12.01
CA LYS A 96 -18.82 -13.05 -10.77
C LYS A 96 -17.46 -12.41 -11.01
N PHE A 97 -17.15 -11.43 -10.17
CA PHE A 97 -15.90 -10.67 -10.22
C PHE A 97 -15.33 -10.52 -8.80
N GLU A 98 -14.09 -10.91 -8.62
CA GLU A 98 -13.32 -10.54 -7.45
C GLU A 98 -12.69 -9.18 -7.68
N VAL A 99 -12.97 -8.22 -6.80
CA VAL A 99 -12.47 -6.86 -6.93
C VAL A 99 -11.77 -6.38 -5.67
N ILE A 100 -10.79 -5.51 -5.85
CA ILE A 100 -10.19 -4.67 -4.81
C ILE A 100 -10.58 -3.24 -5.11
N THR A 101 -10.90 -2.47 -4.06
CA THR A 101 -11.25 -1.06 -4.21
C THR A 101 -10.03 -0.16 -4.00
N PHE A 102 -9.97 0.89 -4.82
CA PHE A 102 -8.88 1.86 -4.86
C PHE A 102 -9.46 3.27 -4.82
N ARG A 103 -8.81 4.15 -4.06
CA ARG A 103 -9.15 5.57 -4.08
C ARG A 103 -8.70 6.23 -5.38
N LYS A 104 -7.57 5.78 -5.93
CA LYS A 104 -6.96 6.34 -7.14
C LYS A 104 -6.30 5.24 -7.97
N ALA A 105 -6.45 5.34 -9.28
CA ALA A 105 -5.69 4.53 -10.24
C ALA A 105 -5.65 5.25 -11.60
N ASP A 106 -4.60 5.01 -12.39
CA ASP A 106 -4.52 5.50 -13.76
C ASP A 106 -5.30 4.58 -14.69
N VAL A 107 -6.54 4.99 -14.96
CA VAL A 107 -7.47 4.29 -15.84
C VAL A 107 -8.19 5.26 -16.75
N HIS A 108 -8.68 4.75 -17.87
CA HIS A 108 -9.60 5.47 -18.74
C HIS A 108 -11.03 5.12 -18.32
N GLN A 109 -11.82 6.14 -17.92
CA GLN A 109 -13.22 6.01 -17.57
C GLN A 109 -14.11 6.28 -18.79
N HIS A 110 -15.12 5.44 -19.00
CA HIS A 110 -16.02 5.53 -20.15
C HIS A 110 -17.38 6.11 -19.73
N TRP A 111 -17.46 7.44 -19.62
CA TRP A 111 -18.73 8.11 -19.37
C TRP A 111 -19.70 7.98 -20.55
N PRO A 112 -21.02 8.10 -20.32
CA PRO A 112 -21.68 8.46 -19.07
C PRO A 112 -21.72 7.34 -18.03
N ALA A 113 -21.84 7.74 -16.74
CA ALA A 113 -22.03 6.81 -15.66
C ALA A 113 -23.47 6.31 -15.60
N ASP A 114 -23.65 5.04 -15.23
CA ASP A 114 -24.95 4.39 -15.09
C ASP A 114 -25.29 4.18 -13.59
N LYS A 115 -26.55 4.39 -13.24
CA LYS A 115 -27.10 4.19 -11.89
C LYS A 115 -27.71 2.80 -11.69
N HIS A 116 -28.01 2.11 -12.80
CA HIS A 116 -28.68 0.81 -12.75
C HIS A 116 -27.69 -0.29 -12.39
N PHE A 117 -28.18 -1.25 -11.61
CA PHE A 117 -27.43 -2.44 -11.23
C PHE A 117 -26.08 -2.17 -10.56
N THR A 118 -25.96 -1.02 -9.89
CA THR A 118 -24.74 -0.67 -9.15
C THR A 118 -24.51 -1.65 -8.00
N TRP A 119 -23.26 -2.02 -7.78
CA TRP A 119 -22.86 -2.82 -6.61
C TRP A 119 -22.72 -2.02 -5.33
N PHE A 120 -22.65 -0.70 -5.46
CA PHE A 120 -22.49 0.21 -4.32
C PHE A 120 -23.68 1.18 -4.29
N PRO A 121 -24.72 0.89 -3.48
CA PRO A 121 -25.90 1.75 -3.38
C PRO A 121 -25.52 3.20 -3.07
N GLY A 122 -26.09 4.15 -3.81
CA GLY A 122 -25.74 5.57 -3.71
C GLY A 122 -24.65 6.03 -4.70
N PHE A 123 -24.11 5.10 -5.49
CA PHE A 123 -23.12 5.40 -6.52
C PHE A 123 -23.62 5.02 -7.92
N SER A 124 -23.22 5.78 -8.91
CA SER A 124 -23.24 5.40 -10.31
C SER A 124 -21.87 4.91 -10.75
N TRP A 125 -21.84 4.08 -11.77
CA TRP A 125 -20.61 3.44 -12.22
C TRP A 125 -20.35 3.69 -13.71
N THR A 126 -19.08 3.67 -14.09
CA THR A 126 -18.64 3.64 -15.49
C THR A 126 -17.54 2.59 -15.65
N VAL A 127 -17.43 2.05 -16.86
CA VAL A 127 -16.37 1.08 -17.18
C VAL A 127 -15.00 1.75 -17.06
N ALA A 128 -14.04 1.05 -16.47
CA ALA A 128 -12.64 1.46 -16.36
C ALA A 128 -11.75 0.52 -17.17
N THR A 129 -10.95 1.08 -18.07
CA THR A 129 -10.00 0.33 -18.90
C THR A 129 -8.59 0.83 -18.74
N CYS A 130 -7.61 -0.02 -19.06
CA CYS A 130 -6.21 0.37 -19.10
C CYS A 130 -6.00 1.43 -20.19
N PRO A 131 -5.40 2.60 -19.90
CA PRO A 131 -5.19 3.66 -20.88
C PRO A 131 -4.22 3.25 -21.99
N ARG A 132 -3.34 2.26 -21.74
CA ARG A 132 -2.34 1.81 -22.71
C ARG A 132 -2.85 0.72 -23.64
N CYS A 133 -3.59 -0.28 -23.15
CA CYS A 133 -3.96 -1.45 -23.95
C CYS A 133 -5.48 -1.67 -24.07
N GLY A 134 -6.33 -0.82 -23.46
CA GLY A 134 -7.78 -0.94 -23.53
C GLY A 134 -8.38 -2.12 -22.73
N THR A 135 -7.56 -2.94 -22.06
CA THR A 135 -8.07 -4.06 -21.27
C THR A 135 -9.06 -3.56 -20.22
N HIS A 136 -10.24 -4.19 -20.14
CA HIS A 136 -11.21 -3.92 -19.07
C HIS A 136 -10.62 -4.29 -17.72
N LEU A 137 -10.46 -3.30 -16.86
CA LEU A 137 -9.85 -3.44 -15.54
C LEU A 137 -10.90 -3.53 -14.42
N GLY A 138 -12.07 -2.95 -14.61
CA GLY A 138 -13.11 -2.85 -13.60
C GLY A 138 -14.04 -1.67 -13.84
N TRP A 139 -14.39 -1.00 -12.75
CA TRP A 139 -15.37 0.10 -12.77
C TRP A 139 -14.93 1.23 -11.87
N ALA A 140 -15.28 2.45 -12.29
CA ALA A 140 -15.14 3.67 -11.51
C ALA A 140 -16.51 4.10 -10.96
N PHE A 141 -16.54 4.51 -9.71
CA PHE A 141 -17.77 4.84 -8.99
C PHE A 141 -17.77 6.30 -8.54
N GLN A 142 -18.85 7.00 -8.81
CA GLN A 142 -19.09 8.38 -8.38
C GLN A 142 -20.45 8.49 -7.66
N PRO A 143 -20.67 9.50 -6.79
CA PRO A 143 -21.96 9.71 -6.16
C PRO A 143 -23.10 9.79 -7.20
N SER A 144 -24.18 9.05 -7.01
CA SER A 144 -25.31 8.99 -7.97
C SER A 144 -26.07 10.32 -8.11
N VAL A 145 -25.84 11.26 -7.19
CA VAL A 145 -26.38 12.64 -7.25
C VAL A 145 -25.58 13.54 -8.18
N TRP A 146 -24.41 13.10 -8.64
CA TRP A 146 -23.62 13.87 -9.60
C TRP A 146 -24.17 13.73 -11.01
N PRO A 147 -23.81 14.66 -11.94
CA PRO A 147 -24.04 14.49 -13.35
C PRO A 147 -23.43 13.18 -13.86
N ASP A 148 -24.08 12.52 -14.81
CA ASP A 148 -23.62 11.24 -15.36
C ASP A 148 -22.28 11.37 -16.11
N VAL A 149 -21.94 12.59 -16.56
CA VAL A 149 -20.64 12.93 -17.15
C VAL A 149 -19.92 13.93 -16.25
N VAL A 150 -18.70 13.59 -15.86
CA VAL A 150 -17.81 14.46 -15.10
C VAL A 150 -16.42 14.50 -15.75
N THR A 151 -15.62 15.50 -15.42
CA THR A 151 -14.22 15.53 -15.85
C THR A 151 -13.38 14.55 -15.04
N LYS A 152 -12.32 14.00 -15.68
CA LYS A 152 -11.36 13.13 -14.99
C LYS A 152 -10.77 13.82 -13.76
N THR A 153 -10.42 15.09 -13.86
CA THR A 153 -9.89 15.88 -12.74
C THR A 153 -10.86 15.91 -11.56
N LYS A 154 -12.15 16.21 -11.81
CA LYS A 154 -13.18 16.22 -10.76
C LYS A 154 -13.33 14.85 -10.10
N PHE A 155 -13.24 13.78 -10.89
CA PHE A 155 -13.28 12.42 -10.36
C PHE A 155 -12.06 12.13 -9.48
N ASP A 156 -10.86 12.35 -10.00
CA ASP A 156 -9.60 11.99 -9.35
C ASP A 156 -9.31 12.79 -8.06
N GLU A 157 -9.77 14.05 -8.00
CA GLU A 157 -9.58 14.92 -6.83
C GLU A 157 -10.63 14.70 -5.73
N SER A 158 -11.69 13.97 -6.02
CA SER A 158 -12.78 13.76 -5.07
C SER A 158 -12.44 12.68 -4.03
N LYS A 159 -12.82 12.91 -2.80
CA LYS A 159 -12.79 11.90 -1.72
C LYS A 159 -14.00 10.95 -1.75
N HIS A 160 -14.97 11.23 -2.61
CA HIS A 160 -16.23 10.48 -2.70
C HIS A 160 -16.28 9.56 -3.92
N THR A 161 -15.21 9.46 -4.66
CA THR A 161 -15.05 8.58 -5.82
C THR A 161 -14.07 7.46 -5.48
N PHE A 162 -14.23 6.33 -6.13
CA PHE A 162 -13.33 5.21 -6.01
C PHE A 162 -13.43 4.30 -7.23
N LEU A 163 -12.52 3.34 -7.31
CA LEU A 163 -12.51 2.32 -8.36
C LEU A 163 -12.62 0.93 -7.73
N ALA A 164 -13.30 0.01 -8.40
CA ALA A 164 -13.27 -1.42 -8.07
C ALA A 164 -12.61 -2.15 -9.23
N LEU A 165 -11.37 -2.61 -9.02
CA LEU A 165 -10.57 -3.25 -10.06
C LEU A 165 -10.55 -4.76 -9.86
N ILE A 166 -10.64 -5.48 -10.97
CA ILE A 166 -10.73 -6.95 -11.03
C ILE A 166 -9.36 -7.55 -10.70
N THR A 167 -9.27 -8.34 -9.65
CA THR A 167 -8.00 -8.87 -9.11
C THR A 167 -7.14 -9.59 -10.14
N HIS A 168 -7.73 -10.46 -10.94
CA HIS A 168 -6.99 -11.22 -11.96
C HIS A 168 -6.53 -10.39 -13.17
N ARG A 169 -6.90 -9.10 -13.25
CA ARG A 169 -6.40 -8.15 -14.23
C ARG A 169 -5.22 -7.33 -13.72
N LEU A 170 -4.91 -7.47 -12.44
CA LEU A 170 -3.82 -6.76 -11.78
C LEU A 170 -2.60 -7.67 -11.59
N LEU A 171 -1.46 -7.04 -11.50
CA LEU A 171 -0.18 -7.68 -11.20
C LEU A 171 0.59 -6.78 -10.25
N THR A 172 1.13 -7.32 -9.17
CA THR A 172 2.07 -6.57 -8.33
C THR A 172 3.47 -6.62 -8.91
N GLU A 173 4.24 -5.56 -8.76
CA GLU A 173 5.61 -5.49 -9.25
C GLU A 173 6.48 -6.64 -8.69
N ASP A 174 6.33 -6.96 -7.42
CA ASP A 174 7.04 -8.08 -6.77
C ASP A 174 6.78 -9.42 -7.47
N PHE A 175 5.55 -9.64 -7.90
CA PHE A 175 5.21 -10.85 -8.66
C PHE A 175 5.72 -10.79 -10.09
N ALA A 176 5.64 -9.62 -10.73
CA ALA A 176 6.14 -9.40 -12.09
C ALA A 176 7.65 -9.63 -12.17
N SER A 177 8.41 -9.11 -11.22
CA SER A 177 9.86 -9.30 -11.15
C SER A 177 10.25 -10.76 -10.98
N ARG A 178 9.50 -11.53 -10.19
CA ARG A 178 9.72 -12.98 -10.04
C ARG A 178 9.46 -13.76 -11.32
N LEU A 179 8.49 -13.35 -12.14
CA LEU A 179 8.20 -13.95 -13.42
C LEU A 179 9.32 -13.72 -14.44
N LEU A 180 9.98 -12.56 -14.38
CA LEU A 180 11.10 -12.22 -15.26
C LEU A 180 12.41 -12.90 -14.86
N MET A 181 12.54 -13.35 -13.62
CA MET A 181 13.77 -13.93 -13.07
C MET A 181 13.84 -15.46 -13.17
N THR A 182 12.90 -16.10 -13.83
CA THR A 182 13.02 -17.52 -14.14
C THR A 182 13.59 -17.67 -15.56
N PRO A 183 14.92 -17.78 -15.74
CA PRO A 183 15.45 -18.18 -17.03
C PRO A 183 14.90 -19.58 -17.31
N LYS A 184 14.13 -19.75 -18.35
CA LYS A 184 13.95 -21.06 -18.90
C LYS A 184 15.33 -21.51 -19.37
N SER A 185 16.05 -22.27 -18.57
CA SER A 185 17.18 -23.04 -19.04
C SER A 185 16.61 -23.99 -20.08
N PHE A 186 16.81 -23.70 -21.36
CA PHE A 186 16.65 -24.65 -22.41
C PHE A 186 17.76 -25.68 -22.18
N VAL A 187 17.43 -26.78 -21.52
CA VAL A 187 18.26 -27.98 -21.53
C VAL A 187 18.01 -28.59 -22.89
N ASN A 188 19.01 -28.51 -23.76
CA ASN A 188 19.09 -29.32 -24.99
C ASN A 188 19.31 -30.77 -24.61
#